data_1090f79900ad33d3d3bec66c896dd1dc
#
_entry.id   1090f79900ad33d3d3bec66c896dd1dc
#
_cell.length_a   1.000
_cell.length_b   1.000
_cell.length_c   1.000
_cell.angle_alpha   90.00
_cell.angle_beta   90.00
_cell.angle_gamma   90.00
#
_symmetry.space_group_name_H-M   'P 1'
#
loop_
_entity.id
_entity.type
_entity.pdbx_description
1 polymer ?
#
loop_
_entity_poly.entity_id
_entity_poly.type
_entity_poly.pdbx_seq_one_letter_code
_entity_poly.pdbx_strand_id
1 'polypeptide(L)'
;LQGRYIDHQALQAFGGQERITMVTSFRPRSPRVRDDTVLTTVRPISNLSDLYGQTVEYQLENAESRIRQMLKNVRDSMKAGATDVKSIKSFLDSEISTLSHLNKEIVEESLVPKGHLAEVCEEAAKPKRKKLE
;
A
#
# COMPACT_ATOMS: atom_id res chain seq x y z
N LEU A 1 -17.47 5.96 6.19
CA LEU A 1 -16.06 5.59 6.06
C LEU A 1 -15.94 4.10 6.33
N GLN A 2 -15.70 3.35 5.27
CA GLN A 2 -15.44 1.92 5.36
C GLN A 2 -13.92 1.78 5.49
N GLY A 3 -13.49 1.35 6.64
CA GLY A 3 -12.08 1.15 6.91
C GLY A 3 -11.77 -0.29 7.24
N ARG A 4 -10.52 -0.57 7.47
CA ARG A 4 -9.96 -1.87 7.89
C ARG A 4 -10.74 -2.52 9.07
N TYR A 5 -11.43 -1.71 9.88
CA TYR A 5 -12.08 -2.12 11.12
C TYR A 5 -13.60 -2.25 11.00
N ILE A 6 -14.15 -2.08 9.80
CA ILE A 6 -15.59 -2.15 9.56
C ILE A 6 -15.85 -3.28 8.57
N ASP A 7 -16.57 -4.29 9.00
CA ASP A 7 -17.04 -5.36 8.12
C ASP A 7 -18.05 -4.78 7.14
N HIS A 8 -17.83 -5.03 5.86
CA HIS A 8 -18.71 -4.55 4.81
C HIS A 8 -18.77 -5.56 3.67
N GLN A 9 -19.89 -5.62 3.01
CA GLN A 9 -20.05 -6.42 1.80
C GLN A 9 -20.81 -5.66 0.73
N ALA A 10 -20.53 -6.01 -0.51
CA ALA A 10 -21.30 -5.54 -1.65
C ALA A 10 -22.41 -6.56 -1.95
N LEU A 11 -23.66 -6.18 -1.72
CA LEU A 11 -24.79 -7.02 -2.07
C LEU A 11 -25.03 -7.04 -3.58
N GLN A 12 -25.66 -8.11 -4.07
CA GLN A 12 -26.04 -8.23 -5.46
C GLN A 12 -26.98 -7.10 -5.87
N ALA A 13 -26.69 -6.47 -7.02
CA ALA A 13 -27.59 -5.49 -7.60
C ALA A 13 -28.64 -6.22 -8.47
N PHE A 14 -29.91 -5.86 -8.32
CA PHE A 14 -31.01 -6.38 -9.13
C PHE A 14 -31.43 -5.38 -10.18
N GLY A 15 -31.73 -5.85 -11.39
CA GLY A 15 -32.32 -5.05 -12.47
C GLY A 15 -31.34 -4.23 -13.32
N GLY A 16 -30.02 -4.34 -13.09
CA GLY A 16 -28.96 -3.71 -13.90
C GLY A 16 -28.17 -4.73 -14.70
N GLN A 17 -27.67 -4.33 -15.89
CA GLN A 17 -26.77 -5.15 -16.71
C GLN A 17 -25.31 -4.99 -16.26
N GLU A 18 -24.97 -3.87 -15.67
CA GLU A 18 -23.62 -3.55 -15.20
C GLU A 18 -23.64 -2.90 -13.83
N ARG A 19 -22.57 -3.14 -13.06
CA ARG A 19 -22.29 -2.46 -11.81
C ARG A 19 -20.89 -1.86 -11.86
N ILE A 20 -20.80 -0.55 -11.78
CA ILE A 20 -19.54 0.18 -11.66
C ILE A 20 -19.31 0.53 -10.18
N THR A 21 -18.18 0.12 -9.63
CA THR A 21 -17.79 0.46 -8.27
C THR A 21 -16.45 1.18 -8.28
N MET A 22 -16.41 2.38 -7.70
CA MET A 22 -15.18 3.13 -7.50
C MET A 22 -14.75 2.98 -6.04
N VAL A 23 -13.53 2.51 -5.83
CA VAL A 23 -12.93 2.37 -4.50
C VAL A 23 -11.83 3.43 -4.36
N THR A 24 -11.96 4.28 -3.33
CA THR A 24 -10.97 5.31 -3.03
C THR A 24 -10.33 5.03 -1.68
N SER A 25 -9.01 4.95 -1.65
CA SER A 25 -8.24 4.78 -0.43
C SER A 25 -7.71 6.13 0.05
N PHE A 26 -7.92 6.42 1.32
CA PHE A 26 -7.37 7.61 1.98
C PHE A 26 -6.19 7.20 2.85
N ARG A 27 -5.10 7.95 2.76
CA ARG A 27 -3.92 7.75 3.58
C ARG A 27 -3.69 8.93 4.51
N PRO A 28 -3.06 8.72 5.68
CA PRO A 28 -2.72 9.82 6.57
C PRO A 28 -1.83 10.86 5.86
N ARG A 29 -2.16 12.13 6.00
CA ARG A 29 -1.32 13.22 5.51
C ARG A 29 -0.07 13.41 6.37
N SER A 30 -0.16 13.07 7.66
CA SER A 30 0.95 13.22 8.59
C SER A 30 1.88 12.00 8.50
N PRO A 31 3.17 12.18 8.24
CA PRO A 31 4.15 11.09 8.23
C PRO A 31 4.34 10.43 9.61
N ARG A 32 3.81 11.04 10.69
CA ARG A 32 3.88 10.52 12.06
C ARG A 32 2.80 9.49 12.37
N VAL A 33 1.76 9.42 11.55
CA VAL A 33 0.72 8.41 11.69
C VAL A 33 1.18 7.16 10.97
N ARG A 34 1.27 6.05 11.71
CA ARG A 34 1.68 4.77 11.15
C ARG A 34 0.65 4.31 10.10
N ASP A 35 1.13 3.93 8.95
CA ASP A 35 0.34 3.31 7.89
C ASP A 35 0.74 1.84 7.75
N ASP A 36 -0.11 0.95 8.27
CA ASP A 36 0.04 -0.50 8.20
C ASP A 36 -0.77 -1.08 7.03
N THR A 37 -0.85 -0.37 5.91
CA THR A 37 -1.58 -0.84 4.74
C THR A 37 -1.02 -2.17 4.25
N VAL A 38 -1.93 -3.12 3.99
CA VAL A 38 -1.64 -4.46 3.46
C VAL A 38 -2.11 -4.52 2.01
N LEU A 39 -1.25 -4.99 1.12
CA LEU A 39 -1.52 -5.03 -0.33
C LEU A 39 -2.11 -6.36 -0.81
N THR A 40 -2.25 -7.35 0.06
CA THR A 40 -2.64 -8.73 -0.30
C THR A 40 -3.92 -8.80 -1.14
N THR A 41 -4.92 -8.00 -0.81
CA THR A 41 -6.23 -8.04 -1.50
C THR A 41 -6.25 -7.29 -2.83
N VAL A 42 -5.34 -6.35 -3.02
CA VAL A 42 -5.31 -5.51 -4.23
C VAL A 42 -4.28 -5.98 -5.26
N ARG A 43 -3.26 -6.76 -4.85
CA ARG A 43 -2.24 -7.30 -5.76
C ARG A 43 -2.83 -8.06 -6.94
N PRO A 44 -3.80 -8.99 -6.76
CA PRO A 44 -4.32 -9.81 -7.86
C PRO A 44 -5.10 -9.05 -8.92
N ILE A 45 -5.50 -7.81 -8.63
CA ILE A 45 -6.38 -6.99 -9.48
C ILE A 45 -5.73 -5.67 -9.94
N SER A 46 -4.45 -5.46 -9.62
CA SER A 46 -3.72 -4.23 -9.91
C SER A 46 -2.55 -4.48 -10.86
N ASN A 47 -2.16 -3.43 -11.59
CA ASN A 47 -0.84 -3.40 -12.20
C ASN A 47 0.19 -3.33 -11.06
N LEU A 48 0.99 -4.41 -10.88
CA LEU A 48 1.91 -4.53 -9.75
C LEU A 48 3.03 -3.48 -9.78
N SER A 49 3.53 -3.14 -10.97
CA SER A 49 4.55 -2.11 -11.13
C SER A 49 4.07 -0.76 -10.60
N ASP A 50 2.87 -0.35 -10.98
CA ASP A 50 2.28 0.92 -10.54
C ASP A 50 1.93 0.89 -9.06
N LEU A 51 1.32 -0.22 -8.59
CA LEU A 51 0.94 -0.40 -7.19
C LEU A 51 2.17 -0.32 -6.27
N TYR A 52 3.22 -1.06 -6.60
CA TYR A 52 4.45 -1.08 -5.81
C TYR A 52 5.21 0.23 -5.91
N GLY A 53 5.31 0.82 -7.11
CA GLY A 53 5.95 2.12 -7.32
C GLY A 53 5.34 3.19 -6.43
N GLN A 54 4.02 3.38 -6.50
CA GLN A 54 3.29 4.36 -5.70
C GLN A 54 3.37 4.07 -4.20
N THR A 55 3.31 2.80 -3.81
CA THR A 55 3.38 2.42 -2.38
C THR A 55 4.77 2.68 -1.81
N VAL A 56 5.82 2.30 -2.52
CA VAL A 56 7.21 2.50 -2.10
C VAL A 56 7.54 3.98 -2.04
N GLU A 57 7.20 4.75 -3.08
CA GLU A 57 7.39 6.21 -3.12
C GLU A 57 6.75 6.87 -1.90
N TYR A 58 5.47 6.64 -1.65
CA TYR A 58 4.75 7.19 -0.50
C TYR A 58 5.39 6.83 0.85
N GLN A 59 5.77 5.57 1.03
CA GLN A 59 6.36 5.11 2.29
C GLN A 59 7.77 5.67 2.51
N LEU A 60 8.56 5.79 1.44
CA LEU A 60 9.91 6.36 1.53
C LEU A 60 9.88 7.87 1.74
N GLU A 61 8.97 8.62 1.14
CA GLU A 61 8.78 10.05 1.41
C GLU A 61 8.41 10.31 2.88
N ASN A 62 7.52 9.49 3.43
CA ASN A 62 7.18 9.55 4.85
C ASN A 62 8.38 9.22 5.75
N ALA A 63 9.16 8.19 5.41
CA ALA A 63 10.37 7.83 6.15
C ALA A 63 11.41 8.94 6.07
N GLU A 64 11.65 9.53 4.91
CA GLU A 64 12.55 10.68 4.74
C GLU A 64 12.15 11.84 5.65
N SER A 65 10.87 12.20 5.67
CA SER A 65 10.34 13.27 6.52
C SER A 65 10.59 13.00 8.02
N ARG A 66 10.35 11.77 8.47
CA ARG A 66 10.61 11.36 9.86
C ARG A 66 12.10 11.36 10.20
N ILE A 67 12.94 10.83 9.31
CA ILE A 67 14.40 10.80 9.47
C ILE A 67 14.98 12.24 9.54
N ARG A 68 14.53 13.13 8.66
CA ARG A 68 14.93 14.55 8.68
C ARG A 68 14.56 15.22 10.01
N GLN A 69 13.36 14.94 10.53
CA GLN A 69 12.95 15.49 11.82
C GLN A 69 13.83 14.94 12.96
N MET A 70 14.11 13.64 12.95
CA MET A 70 14.97 13.00 13.97
C MET A 70 16.39 13.54 13.90
N LEU A 71 16.94 13.73 12.71
CA LEU A 71 18.27 14.32 12.51
C LEU A 71 18.35 15.75 13.10
N LYS A 72 17.28 16.55 12.91
CA LYS A 72 17.17 17.86 13.54
C LYS A 72 17.17 17.74 15.07
N ASN A 73 16.35 16.85 15.64
CA ASN A 73 16.26 16.65 17.08
C ASN A 73 17.62 16.23 17.69
N VAL A 74 18.35 15.34 17.02
CA VAL A 74 19.70 14.92 17.46
C VAL A 74 20.68 16.08 17.45
N ARG A 75 20.68 16.88 16.37
CA ARG A 75 21.55 18.07 16.27
C ARG A 75 21.27 19.11 17.37
N ASP A 76 19.98 19.31 17.67
CA ASP A 76 19.56 20.23 18.72
C ASP A 76 19.95 19.71 20.12
N SER A 77 19.79 18.40 20.36
CA SER A 77 20.22 17.73 21.59
C SER A 77 21.74 17.79 21.81
N MET A 78 22.52 17.61 20.74
CA MET A 78 23.98 17.74 20.81
C MET A 78 24.40 19.18 21.19
N LYS A 79 23.75 20.21 20.63
CA LYS A 79 24.02 21.61 21.02
C LYS A 79 23.67 21.89 22.47
N ALA A 80 22.64 21.22 23.01
CA ALA A 80 22.24 21.33 24.41
C ALA A 80 23.10 20.48 25.37
N GLY A 81 24.08 19.73 24.85
CA GLY A 81 24.96 18.88 25.64
C GLY A 81 24.31 17.62 26.23
N ALA A 82 23.12 17.25 25.74
CA ALA A 82 22.38 16.08 26.24
C ALA A 82 21.79 15.28 25.06
N THR A 83 22.34 14.10 24.80
CA THR A 83 21.83 13.21 23.75
C THR A 83 20.88 12.18 24.35
N ASP A 84 19.62 12.16 23.90
CA ASP A 84 18.62 11.18 24.34
C ASP A 84 18.75 9.87 23.54
N VAL A 85 19.60 8.98 24.04
CA VAL A 85 19.86 7.67 23.42
C VAL A 85 18.58 6.80 23.35
N LYS A 86 17.69 6.90 24.35
CA LYS A 86 16.47 6.11 24.43
C LYS A 86 15.49 6.49 23.30
N SER A 87 15.32 7.79 23.07
CA SER A 87 14.48 8.30 22.00
C SER A 87 15.03 7.92 20.63
N ILE A 88 16.36 8.01 20.44
CA ILE A 88 17.02 7.60 19.19
C ILE A 88 16.77 6.12 18.90
N LYS A 89 16.99 5.23 19.89
CA LYS A 89 16.75 3.80 19.73
C LYS A 89 15.31 3.49 19.38
N SER A 90 14.36 4.04 20.12
CA SER A 90 12.92 3.84 19.86
C SER A 90 12.53 4.27 18.44
N PHE A 91 13.08 5.40 17.97
CA PHE A 91 12.85 5.87 16.60
C PHE A 91 13.42 4.88 15.57
N LEU A 92 14.66 4.43 15.73
CA LEU A 92 15.30 3.49 14.81
C LEU A 92 14.54 2.16 14.76
N ASP A 93 14.12 1.63 15.91
CA ASP A 93 13.33 0.40 15.97
C ASP A 93 11.98 0.54 15.25
N SER A 94 11.35 1.71 15.37
CA SER A 94 10.10 2.03 14.65
C SER A 94 10.32 2.07 13.13
N GLU A 95 11.39 2.72 12.65
CA GLU A 95 11.69 2.80 11.21
C GLU A 95 12.06 1.43 10.64
N ILE A 96 12.86 0.63 11.37
CA ILE A 96 13.17 -0.75 10.97
C ILE A 96 11.90 -1.58 10.83
N SER A 97 10.97 -1.47 11.79
CA SER A 97 9.68 -2.17 11.73
C SER A 97 8.85 -1.75 10.50
N THR A 98 8.80 -0.44 10.22
CA THR A 98 8.04 0.09 9.08
C THR A 98 8.63 -0.37 7.75
N LEU A 99 9.94 -0.28 7.58
CA LEU A 99 10.62 -0.71 6.36
C LEU A 99 10.56 -2.24 6.19
N SER A 100 10.61 -3.00 7.28
CA SER A 100 10.43 -4.45 7.25
C SER A 100 9.01 -4.85 6.84
N HIS A 101 8.01 -4.09 7.28
CA HIS A 101 6.63 -4.28 6.83
C HIS A 101 6.50 -3.99 5.32
N LEU A 102 7.01 -2.85 4.87
CA LEU A 102 7.02 -2.49 3.44
C LEU A 102 7.69 -3.59 2.61
N ASN A 103 8.86 -4.07 3.02
CA ASN A 103 9.57 -5.13 2.31
C ASN A 103 8.77 -6.44 2.19
N LYS A 104 7.97 -6.79 3.21
CA LYS A 104 7.08 -7.96 3.17
C LYS A 104 5.90 -7.77 2.23
N GLU A 105 5.46 -6.54 2.03
CA GLU A 105 4.35 -6.23 1.15
C GLU A 105 4.75 -6.19 -0.34
N ILE A 106 6.04 -6.04 -0.65
CA ILE A 106 6.57 -6.12 -2.02
C ILE A 106 6.93 -7.57 -2.32
N VAL A 107 6.08 -8.22 -3.10
CA VAL A 107 6.19 -9.65 -3.44
C VAL A 107 6.45 -9.78 -4.94
N GLU A 108 7.29 -10.73 -5.34
CA GLU A 108 7.54 -11.02 -6.74
C GLU A 108 6.25 -11.40 -7.47
N GLU A 109 6.11 -10.95 -8.71
CA GLU A 109 4.89 -11.18 -9.51
C GLU A 109 4.54 -12.66 -9.66
N SER A 110 5.55 -13.52 -9.76
CA SER A 110 5.42 -14.97 -9.84
C SER A 110 4.73 -15.61 -8.63
N LEU A 111 4.76 -14.93 -7.48
CA LEU A 111 4.18 -15.38 -6.22
C LEU A 111 2.77 -14.79 -5.96
N VAL A 112 2.31 -13.88 -6.82
CA VAL A 112 0.99 -13.27 -6.69
C VAL A 112 -0.04 -14.15 -7.40
N PRO A 113 -1.04 -14.71 -6.67
CA PRO A 113 -2.10 -15.49 -7.32
C PRO A 113 -2.88 -14.57 -8.27
N LYS A 114 -3.12 -15.04 -9.50
CA LYS A 114 -3.97 -14.31 -10.45
C LYS A 114 -5.39 -14.22 -9.89
N GLY A 115 -5.92 -13.00 -9.85
CA GLY A 115 -7.30 -12.78 -9.43
C GLY A 115 -8.28 -13.16 -10.54
N HIS A 116 -9.50 -13.49 -10.16
CA HIS A 116 -10.57 -13.86 -11.10
C HIS A 116 -10.83 -12.80 -12.20
N LEU A 117 -10.59 -11.52 -11.91
CA LEU A 117 -10.72 -10.45 -12.91
C LEU A 117 -9.63 -10.51 -13.99
N ALA A 118 -8.43 -11.00 -13.68
CA ALA A 118 -7.38 -11.19 -14.68
C ALA A 118 -7.75 -12.27 -15.69
N GLU A 119 -8.38 -13.36 -15.25
CA GLU A 119 -8.89 -14.43 -16.12
C GLU A 119 -9.99 -13.93 -17.07
N VAL A 120 -10.91 -13.11 -16.55
CA VAL A 120 -12.00 -12.51 -17.34
C VAL A 120 -11.45 -11.55 -18.41
N CYS A 121 -10.42 -10.74 -18.07
CA CYS A 121 -9.78 -9.85 -19.03
C CYS A 121 -8.99 -10.62 -20.10
N GLU A 122 -8.30 -11.69 -19.74
CA GLU A 122 -7.60 -12.56 -20.71
C GLU A 122 -8.57 -13.29 -21.65
N GLU A 123 -9.73 -13.73 -21.16
CA GLU A 123 -10.78 -14.32 -22.00
C GLU A 123 -11.44 -13.30 -22.95
N ALA A 124 -11.69 -12.08 -22.47
CA ALA A 124 -12.26 -11.01 -23.29
C ALA A 124 -11.30 -10.52 -24.38
N ALA A 125 -9.98 -10.61 -24.16
CA ALA A 125 -8.93 -10.23 -25.11
C ALA A 125 -8.69 -11.29 -26.22
N LYS A 126 -9.17 -12.53 -26.06
CA LYS A 126 -9.03 -13.56 -27.10
C LYS A 126 -9.87 -13.21 -28.33
N PRO A 127 -9.28 -13.13 -29.53
CA PRO A 127 -10.03 -12.81 -30.74
C PRO A 127 -11.12 -13.87 -30.96
N LYS A 128 -12.38 -13.44 -31.02
CA LYS A 128 -13.50 -14.31 -31.39
C LYS A 128 -13.23 -14.87 -32.78
N ARG A 129 -12.83 -16.14 -32.88
CA ARG A 129 -12.74 -16.82 -34.16
C ARG A 129 -14.13 -16.80 -34.79
N LYS A 130 -14.30 -15.98 -35.83
CA LYS A 130 -15.49 -16.08 -36.70
C LYS A 130 -15.52 -17.50 -37.26
N LYS A 131 -16.52 -18.28 -36.90
CA LYS A 131 -16.88 -19.48 -37.69
C LYS A 131 -17.38 -18.95 -39.04
N LEU A 132 -16.59 -19.16 -40.09
CA LEU A 132 -17.06 -19.09 -41.44
C LEU A 132 -17.85 -20.38 -41.69
N GLU A 133 -19.14 -20.26 -41.82
CA GLU A 133 -20.02 -21.23 -42.47
C GLU A 133 -19.93 -21.04 -43.97
#